data_e25ea1aa6b5374033c73443caf81ad66
#
_entry.id   e25ea1aa6b5374033c73443caf81ad66
#
_cell.length_a   1.000
_cell.length_b   1.000
_cell.length_c   1.000
_cell.angle_alpha   90.00
_cell.angle_beta   90.00
_cell.angle_gamma   90.00
#
_symmetry.space_group_name_H-M   'P 1'
#
loop_
_entity.id
_entity.type
_entity.pdbx_description
1 polymer ?
#
loop_
_entity_poly.entity_id
_entity_poly.type
_entity_poly.pdbx_seq_one_letter_code
_entity_poly.pdbx_strand_id
1 'polypeptide(L)'
;MTNRIYLPANRSNIDSFYVMELLYNANKLQANGKKIFHLELGEPIPKTPKAVLNEASRLSRLSLPGYTPSNGIEELRERISEFYKSRYNLKINSDQIFVTTGSSGAFLLTFLSCFDKGSRVAILNPVYPAYRNIL
;
A
#
# COMPACT_ATOMS: atom_id res chain seq x y z
N MET A 1 16.58 8.25 -38.84
CA MET A 1 15.89 8.22 -37.53
C MET A 1 16.82 7.48 -36.57
N THR A 2 17.43 8.19 -35.63
CA THR A 2 18.31 7.59 -34.62
C THR A 2 17.45 6.80 -33.63
N ASN A 3 17.59 5.48 -33.62
CA ASN A 3 17.00 4.60 -32.59
C ASN A 3 17.61 5.00 -31.24
N ARG A 4 16.95 5.85 -30.48
CA ARG A 4 17.31 6.13 -29.09
C ARG A 4 16.90 4.91 -28.26
N ILE A 5 17.88 4.15 -27.79
CA ILE A 5 17.67 3.11 -26.79
C ILE A 5 17.51 3.82 -25.44
N TYR A 6 16.30 3.77 -24.86
CA TYR A 6 16.05 4.26 -23.51
C TYR A 6 16.48 3.18 -22.51
N LEU A 7 17.53 3.44 -21.77
CA LEU A 7 17.98 2.56 -20.68
C LEU A 7 17.15 2.85 -19.40
N PRO A 8 16.90 1.84 -18.57
CA PRO A 8 16.30 2.03 -17.25
C PRO A 8 17.13 3.00 -16.41
N ALA A 9 16.47 3.76 -15.54
CA ALA A 9 17.16 4.63 -14.59
C ALA A 9 17.97 3.80 -13.58
N ASN A 10 19.10 4.33 -13.08
CA ASN A 10 19.93 3.63 -12.09
C ASN A 10 19.15 3.19 -10.84
N ARG A 11 18.13 3.97 -10.42
CA ARG A 11 17.25 3.63 -9.31
C ARG A 11 16.37 2.38 -9.54
N SER A 12 16.27 1.88 -10.78
CA SER A 12 15.56 0.64 -11.06
C SER A 12 16.38 -0.62 -10.75
N ASN A 13 17.68 -0.46 -10.45
CA ASN A 13 18.55 -1.55 -10.03
C ASN A 13 18.41 -1.80 -8.52
N ILE A 14 17.25 -2.32 -8.13
CA ILE A 14 16.91 -2.70 -6.76
C ILE A 14 16.68 -4.20 -6.68
N ASP A 15 16.94 -4.77 -5.50
CA ASP A 15 16.66 -6.18 -5.25
C ASP A 15 15.16 -6.44 -5.33
N SER A 16 14.81 -7.66 -5.76
CA SER A 16 13.43 -8.08 -5.81
C SER A 16 12.81 -8.17 -4.40
N PHE A 17 11.48 -8.10 -4.33
CA PHE A 17 10.77 -8.27 -3.08
C PHE A 17 10.63 -9.77 -2.77
N TYR A 18 11.57 -10.33 -2.03
CA TYR A 18 11.71 -11.77 -1.75
C TYR A 18 10.41 -12.47 -1.36
N VAL A 19 9.56 -11.83 -0.57
CA VAL A 19 8.27 -12.42 -0.13
C VAL A 19 7.39 -12.74 -1.34
N MET A 20 7.37 -11.90 -2.36
CA MET A 20 6.59 -12.14 -3.58
C MET A 20 7.19 -13.23 -4.45
N GLU A 21 8.51 -13.37 -4.47
CA GLU A 21 9.17 -14.49 -5.14
C GLU A 21 8.87 -15.81 -4.44
N LEU A 22 8.91 -15.83 -3.10
CA LEU A 22 8.54 -17.01 -2.32
C LEU A 22 7.09 -17.41 -2.58
N LEU A 23 6.16 -16.46 -2.56
CA LEU A 23 4.75 -16.70 -2.89
C LEU A 23 4.59 -17.27 -4.30
N TYR A 24 5.26 -16.68 -5.30
CA TYR A 24 5.23 -17.16 -6.68
C TYR A 24 5.72 -18.61 -6.76
N ASN A 25 6.86 -18.93 -6.14
CA ASN A 25 7.44 -20.27 -6.16
C ASN A 25 6.57 -21.28 -5.39
N ALA A 26 6.01 -20.89 -4.25
CA ALA A 26 5.09 -21.71 -3.47
C ALA A 26 3.84 -22.07 -4.29
N ASN A 27 3.23 -21.09 -4.93
CA ASN A 27 2.07 -21.29 -5.81
C ASN A 27 2.39 -22.22 -7.00
N LYS A 28 3.57 -22.06 -7.60
CA LYS A 28 4.02 -22.95 -8.69
C LYS A 28 4.19 -24.40 -8.23
N LEU A 29 4.76 -24.61 -7.05
CA LEU A 29 4.90 -25.93 -6.47
C LEU A 29 3.54 -26.56 -6.12
N GLN A 30 2.62 -25.77 -5.60
CA GLN A 30 1.26 -26.20 -5.28
C GLN A 30 0.47 -26.58 -6.54
N ALA A 31 0.60 -25.81 -7.62
CA ALA A 31 0.00 -26.11 -8.92
C ALA A 31 0.53 -27.44 -9.51
N ASN A 32 1.77 -27.82 -9.18
CA ASN A 32 2.38 -29.09 -9.54
C ASN A 32 2.02 -30.25 -8.56
N GLY A 33 0.99 -30.07 -7.73
CA GLY A 33 0.46 -31.10 -6.83
C GLY A 33 1.21 -31.25 -5.52
N LYS A 34 2.19 -30.41 -5.19
CA LYS A 34 2.87 -30.44 -3.89
C LYS A 34 2.01 -29.79 -2.81
N LYS A 35 1.94 -30.40 -1.63
CA LYS A 35 1.30 -29.80 -0.46
C LYS A 35 2.21 -28.71 0.11
N ILE A 36 1.77 -27.46 0.07
CA ILE A 36 2.51 -26.32 0.56
C ILE A 36 1.75 -25.69 1.73
N PHE A 37 2.48 -25.30 2.78
CA PHE A 37 1.97 -24.48 3.88
C PHE A 37 2.50 -23.06 3.70
N HIS A 38 1.59 -22.13 3.42
CA HIS A 38 1.92 -20.72 3.16
C HIS A 38 2.14 -19.99 4.48
N LEU A 39 3.37 -19.57 4.74
CA LEU A 39 3.79 -18.78 5.91
C LEU A 39 4.57 -17.52 5.50
N GLU A 40 4.69 -17.29 4.20
CA GLU A 40 5.45 -16.16 3.64
C GLU A 40 4.73 -14.82 3.73
N LEU A 41 3.39 -14.84 3.81
CA LEU A 41 2.57 -13.63 3.96
C LEU A 41 1.77 -13.67 5.25
N GLY A 42 1.83 -12.57 6.00
CA GLY A 42 0.95 -12.34 7.15
C GLY A 42 -0.36 -11.71 6.67
N GLU A 43 -1.38 -12.53 6.43
CA GLU A 43 -2.71 -12.05 6.04
C GLU A 43 -3.71 -12.28 7.17
N PRO A 44 -4.57 -11.30 7.51
CA PRO A 44 -5.62 -11.50 8.49
C PRO A 44 -6.61 -12.58 8.05
N ILE A 45 -6.84 -13.57 8.92
CA ILE A 45 -7.80 -14.67 8.69
C ILE A 45 -9.26 -14.18 8.58
N PRO A 46 -9.73 -13.16 9.36
CA PRO A 46 -11.09 -12.69 9.26
C PRO A 46 -11.41 -12.13 7.88
N LYS A 47 -12.45 -12.66 7.27
CA LYS A 47 -12.98 -12.13 6.01
C LYS A 47 -13.55 -10.72 6.20
N THR A 48 -13.64 -9.97 5.10
CA THR A 48 -14.31 -8.67 5.10
C THR A 48 -15.71 -8.76 5.71
N PRO A 49 -16.07 -7.88 6.67
CA PRO A 49 -17.39 -7.89 7.29
C PRO A 49 -18.51 -7.83 6.25
N LYS A 50 -19.59 -8.59 6.48
CA LYS A 50 -20.75 -8.64 5.55
C LYS A 50 -21.34 -7.26 5.29
N ALA A 51 -21.37 -6.38 6.28
CA ALA A 51 -21.86 -5.01 6.13
C ALA A 51 -21.07 -4.23 5.06
N VAL A 52 -19.74 -4.38 5.05
CA VAL A 52 -18.85 -3.73 4.06
C VAL A 52 -19.09 -4.30 2.67
N LEU A 53 -19.21 -5.63 2.54
CA LEU A 53 -19.49 -6.28 1.26
C LEU A 53 -20.84 -5.87 0.69
N ASN A 54 -21.88 -5.82 1.54
CA ASN A 54 -23.22 -5.41 1.13
C ASN A 54 -23.23 -3.95 0.65
N GLU A 55 -22.55 -3.06 1.36
CA GLU A 55 -22.48 -1.64 0.99
C GLU A 55 -21.68 -1.43 -0.30
N ALA A 56 -20.54 -2.12 -0.47
CA ALA A 56 -19.79 -2.09 -1.71
C ALA A 56 -20.64 -2.57 -2.92
N SER A 57 -21.38 -3.67 -2.73
CA SER A 57 -22.30 -4.18 -3.75
C SER A 57 -23.46 -3.20 -4.06
N ARG A 58 -23.99 -2.53 -3.04
CA ARG A 58 -25.03 -1.51 -3.21
C ARG A 58 -24.51 -0.31 -4.02
N LEU A 59 -23.34 0.22 -3.65
CA LEU A 59 -22.75 1.37 -4.29
C LEU A 59 -22.35 1.09 -5.75
N SER A 60 -21.83 -0.09 -6.05
CA SER A 60 -21.45 -0.47 -7.41
C SER A 60 -22.62 -0.50 -8.41
N ARG A 61 -23.87 -0.60 -7.92
CA ARG A 61 -25.09 -0.58 -8.73
C ARG A 61 -25.65 0.81 -8.97
N LEU A 62 -25.22 1.81 -8.19
CA LEU A 62 -25.81 3.17 -8.26
C LEU A 62 -25.12 4.05 -9.29
N SER A 63 -23.80 3.98 -9.38
CA SER A 63 -23.02 4.72 -10.39
C SER A 63 -21.60 4.17 -10.48
N LEU A 64 -20.94 4.39 -11.62
CA LEU A 64 -19.49 4.21 -11.70
C LEU A 64 -18.81 5.31 -10.85
N PRO A 65 -17.80 4.96 -10.05
CA PRO A 65 -17.04 5.96 -9.32
C PRO A 65 -16.35 6.93 -10.30
N GLY A 66 -16.55 8.23 -10.06
CA GLY A 66 -15.87 9.31 -10.78
C GLY A 66 -14.52 9.62 -10.16
N TYR A 67 -13.90 10.73 -10.62
CA TYR A 67 -12.72 11.29 -9.97
C TYR A 67 -13.03 11.75 -8.55
N THR A 68 -12.09 11.52 -7.65
CA THR A 68 -12.13 11.99 -6.26
C THR A 68 -11.04 13.03 -6.01
N PRO A 69 -11.14 13.85 -4.95
CA PRO A 69 -10.04 14.71 -4.53
C PRO A 69 -8.75 13.91 -4.29
N SER A 70 -7.59 14.51 -4.57
CA SER A 70 -6.28 13.84 -4.49
C SER A 70 -5.92 13.32 -3.10
N ASN A 71 -6.46 13.94 -2.05
CA ASN A 71 -6.30 13.52 -0.66
C ASN A 71 -7.40 12.58 -0.15
N GLY A 72 -8.34 12.17 -1.03
CA GLY A 72 -9.49 11.34 -0.69
C GLY A 72 -10.77 12.13 -0.43
N ILE A 73 -11.91 11.46 -0.49
CA ILE A 73 -13.23 12.07 -0.27
C ILE A 73 -13.34 12.61 1.16
N GLU A 74 -14.01 13.76 1.31
CA GLU A 74 -14.09 14.49 2.56
C GLU A 74 -14.77 13.66 3.66
N GLU A 75 -15.86 13.01 3.36
CA GLU A 75 -16.61 12.18 4.31
C GLU A 75 -15.75 11.04 4.90
N LEU A 76 -14.87 10.44 4.10
CA LEU A 76 -13.95 9.42 4.61
C LEU A 76 -12.90 10.02 5.54
N ARG A 77 -12.34 11.17 5.18
CA ARG A 77 -11.32 11.87 5.99
C ARG A 77 -11.90 12.34 7.32
N GLU A 78 -13.14 12.84 7.32
CA GLU A 78 -13.87 13.19 8.54
C GLU A 78 -14.12 11.97 9.44
N ARG A 79 -14.56 10.85 8.86
CA ARG A 79 -14.74 9.58 9.61
C ARG A 79 -13.44 9.06 10.19
N ILE A 80 -12.33 9.20 9.48
CA ILE A 80 -11.01 8.85 10.03
C ILE A 80 -10.66 9.78 11.20
N SER A 81 -10.89 11.07 11.08
CA SER A 81 -10.68 12.03 12.17
C SER A 81 -11.50 11.67 13.42
N GLU A 82 -12.80 11.39 13.25
CA GLU A 82 -13.69 10.94 14.33
C GLU A 82 -13.20 9.64 14.98
N PHE A 83 -12.74 8.67 14.18
CA PHE A 83 -12.17 7.42 14.68
C PHE A 83 -10.96 7.66 15.59
N TYR A 84 -10.01 8.49 15.16
CA TYR A 84 -8.84 8.84 15.96
C TYR A 84 -9.23 9.56 17.25
N LYS A 85 -10.21 10.47 17.19
CA LYS A 85 -10.74 11.15 18.36
C LYS A 85 -11.38 10.19 19.36
N SER A 86 -12.25 9.29 18.87
CA SER A 86 -13.00 8.35 19.73
C SER A 86 -12.11 7.25 20.30
N ARG A 87 -11.17 6.72 19.50
CA ARG A 87 -10.36 5.55 19.87
C ARG A 87 -9.11 5.93 20.67
N TYR A 88 -8.49 7.04 20.33
CA TYR A 88 -7.18 7.43 20.85
C TYR A 88 -7.18 8.80 21.56
N ASN A 89 -8.33 9.47 21.62
CA ASN A 89 -8.47 10.84 22.13
C ASN A 89 -7.53 11.84 21.42
N LEU A 90 -7.25 11.60 20.13
CA LEU A 90 -6.42 12.45 19.29
C LEU A 90 -7.30 13.29 18.37
N LYS A 91 -7.11 14.62 18.41
CA LYS A 91 -7.74 15.54 17.46
C LYS A 91 -6.83 15.68 16.24
N ILE A 92 -7.24 15.10 15.14
CA ILE A 92 -6.58 15.23 13.81
C ILE A 92 -7.58 15.94 12.92
N ASN A 93 -7.14 17.03 12.26
CA ASN A 93 -7.99 17.71 11.27
C ASN A 93 -8.11 16.83 10.02
N SER A 94 -9.28 16.77 9.41
CA SER A 94 -9.50 16.04 8.15
C SER A 94 -8.56 16.48 7.02
N ASP A 95 -8.11 17.75 7.03
CA ASP A 95 -7.14 18.28 6.07
C ASP A 95 -5.71 17.71 6.23
N GLN A 96 -5.41 17.11 7.37
CA GLN A 96 -4.14 16.44 7.64
C GLN A 96 -4.16 14.96 7.22
N ILE A 97 -5.28 14.47 6.67
CA ILE A 97 -5.48 13.09 6.31
C ILE A 97 -5.42 12.93 4.79
N PHE A 98 -4.56 12.02 4.34
CA PHE A 98 -4.40 11.65 2.94
C PHE A 98 -4.70 10.17 2.78
N VAL A 99 -5.67 9.85 1.93
CA VAL A 99 -6.04 8.48 1.57
C VAL A 99 -5.17 8.05 0.40
N THR A 100 -4.48 6.93 0.55
CA THR A 100 -3.54 6.42 -0.47
C THR A 100 -3.87 4.98 -0.86
N THR A 101 -3.30 4.53 -1.98
CA THR A 101 -3.38 3.13 -2.42
C THR A 101 -2.46 2.24 -1.58
N GLY A 102 -2.89 1.96 -0.35
CA GLY A 102 -2.13 1.20 0.63
C GLY A 102 -1.02 2.01 1.30
N SER A 103 -0.41 1.41 2.33
CA SER A 103 0.68 2.03 3.09
C SER A 103 1.94 2.30 2.26
N SER A 104 2.24 1.46 1.26
CA SER A 104 3.40 1.68 0.38
C SER A 104 3.26 2.97 -0.42
N GLY A 105 2.05 3.30 -0.90
CA GLY A 105 1.78 4.59 -1.52
C GLY A 105 1.99 5.77 -0.57
N ALA A 106 1.55 5.63 0.68
CA ALA A 106 1.78 6.64 1.72
C ALA A 106 3.27 6.85 2.00
N PHE A 107 4.06 5.77 2.12
CA PHE A 107 5.51 5.87 2.34
C PHE A 107 6.22 6.51 1.16
N LEU A 108 5.86 6.15 -0.07
CA LEU A 108 6.43 6.78 -1.27
C LEU A 108 6.21 8.30 -1.25
N LEU A 109 4.98 8.74 -1.02
CA LEU A 109 4.66 10.18 -0.94
C LEU A 109 5.40 10.87 0.21
N THR A 110 5.42 10.25 1.39
CA THR A 110 6.08 10.81 2.56
C THR A 110 7.59 10.94 2.34
N PHE A 111 8.24 9.90 1.83
CA PHE A 111 9.70 9.92 1.64
C PHE A 111 10.11 10.91 0.55
N LEU A 112 9.37 10.98 -0.55
CA LEU A 112 9.61 11.99 -1.58
C LEU A 112 9.37 13.43 -1.09
N SER A 113 8.48 13.62 -0.12
CA SER A 113 8.20 14.94 0.44
C SER A 113 9.19 15.37 1.54
N CYS A 114 9.79 14.40 2.25
CA CYS A 114 10.61 14.67 3.42
C CYS A 114 12.12 14.53 3.17
N PHE A 115 12.55 13.80 2.13
CA PHE A 115 13.95 13.47 1.93
C PHE A 115 14.42 13.80 0.52
N ASP A 116 15.54 14.51 0.44
CA ASP A 116 16.27 14.76 -0.80
C ASP A 116 17.34 13.68 -1.05
N LYS A 117 17.85 13.65 -2.30
CA LYS A 117 19.00 12.79 -2.63
C LYS A 117 20.18 13.09 -1.72
N GLY A 118 20.68 12.05 -1.03
CA GLY A 118 21.78 12.17 -0.07
C GLY A 118 21.34 12.42 1.36
N SER A 119 20.04 12.53 1.64
CA SER A 119 19.54 12.55 3.01
C SER A 119 19.89 11.26 3.76
N ARG A 120 20.14 11.38 5.07
CA ARG A 120 20.44 10.25 5.95
C ARG A 120 19.20 9.87 6.72
N VAL A 121 18.70 8.65 6.47
CA VAL A 121 17.49 8.13 7.11
C VAL A 121 17.85 6.92 7.98
N ALA A 122 17.42 6.93 9.23
CA ALA A 122 17.57 5.79 10.14
C ALA A 122 16.32 4.91 10.06
N ILE A 123 16.52 3.63 9.84
CA ILE A 123 15.46 2.61 9.86
C ILE A 123 15.83 1.47 10.81
N LEU A 124 14.85 0.83 11.42
CA LEU A 124 15.08 -0.37 12.24
C LEU A 124 15.49 -1.55 11.37
N ASN A 125 16.12 -2.56 11.98
CA ASN A 125 16.43 -3.81 11.33
C ASN A 125 16.16 -4.97 12.31
N PRO A 126 15.31 -5.95 11.99
CA PRO A 126 14.58 -6.11 10.74
C PRO A 126 13.43 -5.11 10.56
N VAL A 127 13.09 -4.79 9.30
CA VAL A 127 12.03 -3.85 8.94
C VAL A 127 11.34 -4.32 7.65
N TYR A 128 10.15 -3.80 7.39
CA TYR A 128 9.43 -4.05 6.15
C TYR A 128 10.29 -3.63 4.93
N PRO A 129 10.60 -4.55 4.01
CA PRO A 129 11.61 -4.31 2.95
C PRO A 129 11.29 -3.13 2.04
N ALA A 130 10.00 -2.81 1.85
CA ALA A 130 9.58 -1.69 1.00
C ALA A 130 10.17 -0.35 1.45
N TYR A 131 10.42 -0.13 2.75
CA TYR A 131 11.02 1.13 3.21
C TYR A 131 12.38 1.37 2.59
N ARG A 132 13.23 0.33 2.60
CA ARG A 132 14.56 0.39 1.99
C ARG A 132 14.49 0.59 0.48
N ASN A 133 13.54 -0.08 -0.17
CA ASN A 133 13.41 -0.03 -1.62
C ASN A 133 12.85 1.31 -2.11
N ILE A 134 12.08 2.02 -1.27
CA ILE A 134 11.53 3.35 -1.61
C ILE A 134 12.55 4.47 -1.34
N LEU A 135 13.36 4.36 -0.28
CA LEU A 135 14.42 5.30 0.07
C LEU A 135 15.60 5.23 -0.88
#